data_cbad2e48095576c00b67070f7370b7a4
#
_entry.id   cbad2e48095576c00b67070f7370b7a4
#
_cell.length_a   1.000
_cell.length_b   1.000
_cell.length_c   1.000
_cell.angle_alpha   90.00
_cell.angle_beta   90.00
_cell.angle_gamma   90.00
#
_symmetry.space_group_name_H-M   'P 1'
#
loop_
_entity.id
_entity.type
_entity.pdbx_description
1 polymer ?
#
loop_
_entity_poly.entity_id
_entity_poly.type
_entity_poly.pdbx_seq_one_letter_code
_entity_poly.pdbx_strand_id
1 'polypeptide(L)'
;MVEIKDRIYRYMKELVAIPSVSDTEYERAAADYIEAELNAQPYFAAHPQMAGSYALKEDHLKRTTPYGLIKGSTGRTIILTGHYDVVDTREYGSFESFAYDVEAWKRAGKSQLEALAAMLPREAREDLESGEWLFGRGVNDMKGGLAIAMALMDWYGRLMLEHPQLPGCLLFAAVADEEAYSAGMRGSIPLFTGLLQEYGLEYACLLDLEPSFNEEGKQQVYIGSVGKTMPAVLVQGAKAHVVNCFHGLNAVGVLAEMFMRTELAPEFSEQYEGEPCPPPTWFNLRDRKEGYDVSVPLRAAGYMSMLGF
;
A
#
# COMPACT_ATOMS: atom_id res chain seq x y z
N MET A 1 5.42 25.77 12.74
CA MET A 1 4.49 25.26 11.70
C MET A 1 5.10 25.31 10.28
N VAL A 2 5.73 26.42 9.86
CA VAL A 2 6.38 26.49 8.53
C VAL A 2 7.43 25.40 8.38
N GLU A 3 8.31 25.24 9.37
CA GLU A 3 9.41 24.26 9.35
C GLU A 3 8.93 22.78 9.18
N ILE A 4 7.83 22.37 9.80
CA ILE A 4 7.31 21.00 9.65
C ILE A 4 6.73 20.79 8.25
N LYS A 5 6.05 21.77 7.67
CA LYS A 5 5.51 21.71 6.32
C LYS A 5 6.63 21.54 5.27
N ASP A 6 7.70 22.32 5.39
CA ASP A 6 8.86 22.25 4.49
C ASP A 6 9.54 20.88 4.58
N ARG A 7 9.58 20.29 5.75
CA ARG A 7 10.15 18.97 6.01
C ARG A 7 9.28 17.85 5.40
N ILE A 8 7.96 17.92 5.59
CA ILE A 8 7.03 17.01 4.93
C ILE A 8 7.19 17.06 3.41
N TYR A 9 7.26 18.27 2.85
CA TYR A 9 7.44 18.46 1.42
C TYR A 9 8.75 17.85 0.92
N ARG A 10 9.87 18.05 1.64
CA ARG A 10 11.16 17.46 1.32
C ARG A 10 11.10 15.93 1.32
N TYR A 11 10.61 15.32 2.40
CA TYR A 11 10.50 13.87 2.51
C TYR A 11 9.61 13.28 1.40
N MET A 12 8.47 13.88 1.15
CA MET A 12 7.56 13.43 0.10
C MET A 12 8.23 13.50 -1.28
N LYS A 13 8.87 14.61 -1.61
CA LYS A 13 9.58 14.79 -2.89
C LYS A 13 10.67 13.75 -3.09
N GLU A 14 11.46 13.49 -2.06
CA GLU A 14 12.58 12.55 -2.10
C GLU A 14 12.08 11.10 -2.14
N LEU A 15 11.04 10.75 -1.38
CA LEU A 15 10.42 9.43 -1.44
C LEU A 15 9.76 9.15 -2.80
N VAL A 16 9.02 10.11 -3.35
CA VAL A 16 8.37 9.94 -4.65
C VAL A 16 9.40 9.76 -5.76
N ALA A 17 10.56 10.39 -5.66
CA ALA A 17 11.63 10.23 -6.65
C ALA A 17 12.24 8.80 -6.69
N ILE A 18 11.97 7.97 -5.70
CA ILE A 18 12.39 6.57 -5.68
C ILE A 18 11.27 5.72 -6.29
N PRO A 19 11.49 5.04 -7.43
CA PRO A 19 10.46 4.25 -8.11
C PRO A 19 10.29 2.86 -7.48
N SER A 20 9.88 2.81 -6.22
CA SER A 20 9.75 1.59 -5.40
C SER A 20 8.52 0.77 -5.79
N VAL A 21 8.45 0.33 -7.05
CA VAL A 21 7.35 -0.50 -7.55
C VAL A 21 7.33 -1.84 -6.80
N SER A 22 6.13 -2.25 -6.36
CA SER A 22 5.89 -3.48 -5.60
C SER A 22 6.45 -4.70 -6.30
N ASP A 23 6.99 -5.63 -5.52
CA ASP A 23 7.65 -6.86 -5.98
C ASP A 23 8.87 -6.61 -6.90
N THR A 24 9.56 -5.48 -6.69
CA THR A 24 10.83 -5.16 -7.36
C THR A 24 11.96 -4.85 -6.36
N GLU A 25 13.20 -4.95 -6.82
CA GLU A 25 14.38 -4.60 -6.01
C GLU A 25 14.43 -3.10 -5.61
N TYR A 26 13.67 -2.25 -6.28
CA TYR A 26 13.63 -0.82 -6.00
C TYR A 26 12.92 -0.47 -4.68
N GLU A 27 12.10 -1.38 -4.13
CA GLU A 27 11.53 -1.22 -2.79
C GLU A 27 12.63 -1.03 -1.73
N ARG A 28 13.79 -1.70 -1.89
CA ARG A 28 14.90 -1.56 -0.95
C ARG A 28 15.47 -0.16 -0.90
N ALA A 29 15.55 0.53 -2.04
CA ALA A 29 16.05 1.91 -2.08
C ALA A 29 15.17 2.87 -1.27
N ALA A 30 13.86 2.66 -1.23
CA ALA A 30 12.95 3.44 -0.39
C ALA A 30 13.16 3.12 1.09
N ALA A 31 13.31 1.84 1.45
CA ALA A 31 13.62 1.43 2.82
C ALA A 31 14.95 2.02 3.31
N ASP A 32 16.00 1.92 2.50
CA ASP A 32 17.33 2.46 2.80
C ASP A 32 17.29 3.99 3.00
N TYR A 33 16.54 4.71 2.17
CA TYR A 33 16.32 6.15 2.32
C TYR A 33 15.61 6.47 3.65
N ILE A 34 14.52 5.77 3.98
CA ILE A 34 13.77 6.00 5.23
C ILE A 34 14.65 5.73 6.44
N GLU A 35 15.41 4.63 6.45
CA GLU A 35 16.35 4.31 7.52
C GLU A 35 17.40 5.39 7.71
N ALA A 36 18.02 5.85 6.61
CA ALA A 36 19.03 6.90 6.65
C ALA A 36 18.49 8.21 7.22
N GLU A 37 17.30 8.63 6.79
CA GLU A 37 16.64 9.85 7.27
C GLU A 37 16.23 9.75 8.75
N LEU A 38 15.73 8.59 9.19
CA LEU A 38 15.44 8.37 10.61
C LEU A 38 16.72 8.49 11.45
N ASN A 39 17.79 7.80 11.07
CA ASN A 39 19.05 7.83 11.79
C ASN A 39 19.68 9.23 11.85
N ALA A 40 19.40 10.09 10.86
CA ALA A 40 19.88 11.48 10.84
C ALA A 40 19.05 12.42 11.75
N GLN A 41 17.88 12.01 12.21
CA GLN A 41 17.06 12.83 13.12
C GLN A 41 17.74 12.97 14.49
N PRO A 42 17.68 14.15 15.15
CA PRO A 42 18.44 14.42 16.39
C PRO A 42 18.19 13.41 17.52
N TYR A 43 16.95 12.93 17.67
CA TYR A 43 16.62 11.93 18.69
C TYR A 43 17.34 10.61 18.44
N PHE A 44 17.32 10.10 17.21
CA PHE A 44 17.95 8.83 16.87
C PHE A 44 19.48 8.97 16.78
N ALA A 45 20.00 10.11 16.38
CA ALA A 45 21.43 10.39 16.47
C ALA A 45 21.94 10.32 17.93
N ALA A 46 21.12 10.76 18.89
CA ALA A 46 21.42 10.65 20.32
C ALA A 46 21.13 9.25 20.91
N HIS A 47 20.25 8.47 20.28
CA HIS A 47 19.79 7.15 20.73
C HIS A 47 19.82 6.15 19.56
N PRO A 48 21.00 5.79 19.02
CA PRO A 48 21.11 5.02 17.78
C PRO A 48 20.50 3.60 17.87
N GLN A 49 20.33 3.04 19.07
CA GLN A 49 19.66 1.76 19.27
C GLN A 49 18.13 1.82 19.10
N MET A 50 17.55 3.01 18.99
CA MET A 50 16.11 3.23 18.89
C MET A 50 15.61 3.31 17.45
N ALA A 51 16.48 3.25 16.46
CA ALA A 51 16.12 3.17 15.05
C ALA A 51 16.94 2.10 14.33
N GLY A 52 16.41 1.57 13.24
CA GLY A 52 17.09 0.59 12.40
C GLY A 52 16.18 0.00 11.34
N SER A 53 16.62 -1.07 10.71
CA SER A 53 15.85 -1.84 9.74
C SER A 53 15.74 -3.29 10.15
N TYR A 54 14.53 -3.80 10.15
CA TYR A 54 14.24 -5.20 10.42
C TYR A 54 14.16 -5.99 9.10
N ALA A 55 15.06 -6.97 8.92
CA ALA A 55 15.08 -7.82 7.74
C ALA A 55 13.89 -8.80 7.72
N LEU A 56 13.11 -8.79 6.64
CA LEU A 56 12.02 -9.74 6.45
C LEU A 56 12.58 -11.15 6.22
N LYS A 57 12.11 -12.12 7.01
CA LYS A 57 12.57 -13.51 6.89
C LYS A 57 12.06 -14.13 5.59
N GLU A 58 12.93 -14.88 4.92
CA GLU A 58 12.61 -15.63 3.71
C GLU A 58 12.07 -14.77 2.55
N ASP A 59 12.27 -13.45 2.62
CA ASP A 59 11.88 -12.55 1.53
C ASP A 59 12.86 -12.64 0.36
N HIS A 60 12.37 -12.98 -0.83
CA HIS A 60 13.19 -13.21 -2.02
C HIS A 60 13.90 -11.93 -2.51
N LEU A 61 13.32 -10.75 -2.25
CA LEU A 61 13.91 -9.44 -2.56
C LEU A 61 14.77 -8.89 -1.41
N LYS A 62 14.81 -9.58 -0.26
CA LYS A 62 15.55 -9.15 0.94
C LYS A 62 15.12 -7.76 1.41
N ARG A 63 13.83 -7.49 1.37
CA ARG A 63 13.25 -6.22 1.83
C ARG A 63 13.36 -6.10 3.34
N THR A 64 13.25 -4.90 3.82
CA THR A 64 13.37 -4.58 5.25
C THR A 64 12.23 -3.67 5.68
N THR A 65 11.98 -3.62 6.97
CA THR A 65 11.07 -2.68 7.62
C THR A 65 11.90 -1.67 8.40
N PRO A 66 12.18 -0.48 7.87
CA PRO A 66 12.78 0.60 8.64
C PRO A 66 11.83 1.04 9.75
N TYR A 67 12.38 1.24 10.96
CA TYR A 67 11.61 1.64 12.13
C TYR A 67 12.35 2.62 13.01
N GLY A 68 11.60 3.35 13.83
CA GLY A 68 12.14 4.21 14.87
C GLY A 68 11.21 4.27 16.07
N LEU A 69 11.75 4.10 17.28
CA LEU A 69 11.03 4.18 18.56
C LEU A 69 11.48 5.40 19.34
N ILE A 70 10.57 6.33 19.60
CA ILE A 70 10.77 7.42 20.55
C ILE A 70 10.11 7.03 21.86
N LYS A 71 10.91 6.87 22.92
CA LYS A 71 10.44 6.36 24.21
C LYS A 71 10.20 7.48 25.20
N GLY A 72 9.00 7.52 25.77
CA GLY A 72 8.63 8.39 26.87
C GLY A 72 8.73 7.71 28.23
N SER A 73 8.21 8.37 29.25
CA SER A 73 8.25 7.88 30.66
C SER A 73 7.26 6.72 30.95
N THR A 74 6.32 6.43 30.05
CA THR A 74 5.40 5.29 30.14
C THR A 74 5.52 4.40 28.89
N GLY A 75 5.04 3.14 28.98
CA GLY A 75 5.06 2.21 27.85
C GLY A 75 3.92 2.39 26.84
N ARG A 76 2.95 3.28 27.11
CA ARG A 76 1.81 3.46 26.21
C ARG A 76 2.26 4.05 24.87
N THR A 77 2.00 3.34 23.79
CA THR A 77 2.61 3.57 22.47
C THR A 77 1.56 3.78 21.40
N ILE A 78 1.75 4.81 20.58
CA ILE A 78 1.08 4.98 19.30
C ILE A 78 2.01 4.48 18.21
N ILE A 79 1.50 3.65 17.28
CA ILE A 79 2.24 3.22 16.11
C ILE A 79 1.81 4.07 14.93
N LEU A 80 2.76 4.65 14.22
CA LEU A 80 2.58 5.26 12.90
C LEU A 80 3.09 4.26 11.87
N THR A 81 2.29 3.94 10.87
CA THR A 81 2.69 3.01 9.81
C THR A 81 2.28 3.51 8.44
N GLY A 82 2.78 2.85 7.42
CA GLY A 82 2.44 3.02 6.03
C GLY A 82 3.40 2.23 5.15
N HIS A 83 3.05 2.09 3.87
CA HIS A 83 3.88 1.37 2.93
C HIS A 83 4.73 2.31 2.05
N TYR A 84 5.91 1.82 1.65
CA TYR A 84 6.82 2.58 0.81
C TYR A 84 6.86 2.10 -0.65
N ASP A 85 6.19 0.99 -0.95
CA ASP A 85 6.01 0.52 -2.31
C ASP A 85 4.87 1.28 -3.02
N VAL A 86 4.81 1.13 -4.33
CA VAL A 86 3.81 1.77 -5.19
C VAL A 86 3.48 0.83 -6.34
N VAL A 87 2.28 0.93 -6.91
CA VAL A 87 1.95 0.28 -8.18
C VAL A 87 2.75 0.89 -9.34
N ASP A 88 2.82 0.19 -10.45
CA ASP A 88 3.57 0.61 -11.63
C ASP A 88 3.02 1.90 -12.29
N THR A 89 3.76 2.41 -13.27
CA THR A 89 3.46 3.67 -13.95
C THR A 89 2.96 3.52 -15.38
N ARG A 90 2.60 2.30 -15.80
CA ARG A 90 2.14 2.02 -17.18
C ARG A 90 0.95 2.89 -17.60
N GLU A 91 0.09 3.23 -16.65
CA GLU A 91 -1.09 4.08 -16.89
C GLU A 91 -0.73 5.53 -17.23
N TYR A 92 0.48 5.98 -16.88
CA TYR A 92 0.96 7.31 -17.24
C TYR A 92 1.26 7.45 -18.73
N GLY A 93 1.46 6.35 -19.47
CA GLY A 93 1.74 6.36 -20.91
C GLY A 93 2.89 7.29 -21.28
N SER A 94 2.64 8.28 -22.13
CA SER A 94 3.66 9.26 -22.55
C SER A 94 4.15 10.21 -21.44
N PHE A 95 3.48 10.22 -20.29
CA PHE A 95 3.84 11.04 -19.13
C PHE A 95 4.55 10.24 -18.03
N GLU A 96 4.98 9.02 -18.30
CA GLU A 96 5.66 8.16 -17.32
C GLU A 96 6.87 8.84 -16.66
N SER A 97 7.62 9.64 -17.39
CA SER A 97 8.74 10.42 -16.85
C SER A 97 8.37 11.44 -15.77
N PHE A 98 7.10 11.77 -15.63
CA PHE A 98 6.60 12.70 -14.62
C PHE A 98 6.14 11.98 -13.35
N ALA A 99 5.96 10.67 -13.41
CA ALA A 99 5.39 9.89 -12.31
C ALA A 99 6.20 10.00 -11.01
N TYR A 100 7.52 10.12 -11.12
CA TYR A 100 8.43 10.16 -9.97
C TYR A 100 9.06 11.53 -9.71
N ASP A 101 8.44 12.61 -10.24
CA ASP A 101 8.90 13.98 -10.01
C ASP A 101 7.71 14.90 -9.77
N VAL A 102 7.41 15.16 -8.51
CA VAL A 102 6.25 15.98 -8.08
C VAL A 102 6.28 17.43 -8.59
N GLU A 103 7.42 17.90 -9.09
CA GLU A 103 7.59 19.23 -9.68
C GLU A 103 7.63 19.22 -11.22
N ALA A 104 7.62 18.03 -11.86
CA ALA A 104 7.69 17.95 -13.32
C ALA A 104 6.58 18.74 -14.02
N TRP A 105 5.38 18.69 -13.47
CA TRP A 105 4.21 19.39 -13.99
C TRP A 105 4.38 20.91 -14.02
N LYS A 106 5.09 21.47 -13.04
CA LYS A 106 5.40 22.91 -12.98
C LYS A 106 6.40 23.35 -14.04
N ARG A 107 7.18 22.41 -14.55
CA ARG A 107 8.20 22.64 -15.58
C ARG A 107 7.75 22.24 -16.98
N ALA A 108 6.61 21.57 -17.09
CA ALA A 108 6.05 21.10 -18.35
C ALA A 108 5.69 22.27 -19.26
N GLY A 109 5.97 22.10 -20.56
CA GLY A 109 5.57 23.08 -21.56
C GLY A 109 4.06 23.12 -21.76
N LYS A 110 3.53 24.27 -22.25
CA LYS A 110 2.10 24.46 -22.43
C LYS A 110 1.43 23.35 -23.24
N SER A 111 2.05 22.89 -24.33
CA SER A 111 1.51 21.81 -25.17
C SER A 111 1.44 20.46 -24.44
N GLN A 112 2.37 20.19 -23.54
CA GLN A 112 2.35 18.96 -22.70
C GLN A 112 1.22 19.04 -21.68
N LEU A 113 1.03 20.18 -21.03
CA LEU A 113 -0.07 20.39 -20.06
C LEU A 113 -1.43 20.33 -20.75
N GLU A 114 -1.59 20.90 -21.94
CA GLU A 114 -2.81 20.80 -22.73
C GLU A 114 -3.11 19.35 -23.14
N ALA A 115 -2.10 18.59 -23.57
CA ALA A 115 -2.25 17.17 -23.91
C ALA A 115 -2.65 16.33 -22.69
N LEU A 116 -2.04 16.59 -21.53
CA LEU A 116 -2.41 15.93 -20.27
C LEU A 116 -3.83 16.31 -19.85
N ALA A 117 -4.16 17.59 -19.82
CA ALA A 117 -5.47 18.09 -19.43
C ALA A 117 -6.60 17.48 -20.29
N ALA A 118 -6.32 17.18 -21.57
CA ALA A 118 -7.29 16.52 -22.44
C ALA A 118 -7.57 15.06 -22.05
N MET A 119 -6.68 14.41 -21.29
CA MET A 119 -6.82 13.01 -20.81
C MET A 119 -7.44 12.94 -19.42
N LEU A 120 -7.46 14.03 -18.67
CA LEU A 120 -7.92 14.06 -17.28
C LEU A 120 -9.43 14.33 -17.16
N PRO A 121 -10.11 13.76 -16.17
CA PRO A 121 -11.44 14.20 -15.75
C PRO A 121 -11.43 15.68 -15.40
N ARG A 122 -12.60 16.28 -15.38
CA ARG A 122 -12.75 17.72 -15.18
C ARG A 122 -12.13 18.20 -13.86
N GLU A 123 -12.42 17.50 -12.76
CA GLU A 123 -11.92 17.86 -11.43
C GLU A 123 -10.39 17.82 -11.39
N ALA A 124 -9.78 16.73 -11.87
CA ALA A 124 -8.31 16.60 -11.90
C ALA A 124 -7.64 17.64 -12.82
N ARG A 125 -8.34 18.12 -13.83
CA ARG A 125 -7.87 19.22 -14.69
C ARG A 125 -7.89 20.55 -13.95
N GLU A 126 -8.97 20.84 -13.23
CA GLU A 126 -9.11 22.05 -12.40
C GLU A 126 -8.00 22.07 -11.33
N ASP A 127 -7.71 20.94 -10.71
CA ASP A 127 -6.60 20.78 -9.75
C ASP A 127 -5.23 21.05 -10.40
N LEU A 128 -4.98 20.51 -11.58
CA LEU A 128 -3.74 20.73 -12.32
C LEU A 128 -3.56 22.21 -12.69
N GLU A 129 -4.61 22.86 -13.15
CA GLU A 129 -4.61 24.27 -13.55
C GLU A 129 -4.45 25.21 -12.36
N SER A 130 -4.92 24.84 -11.18
CA SER A 130 -4.77 25.62 -9.95
C SER A 130 -3.32 25.80 -9.51
N GLY A 131 -2.47 24.80 -9.80
CA GLY A 131 -1.08 24.75 -9.34
C GLY A 131 -0.90 24.53 -7.83
N GLU A 132 -1.98 24.26 -7.11
CA GLU A 132 -1.97 24.04 -5.65
C GLU A 132 -1.80 22.57 -5.27
N TRP A 133 -1.84 21.67 -6.24
CA TRP A 133 -1.73 20.23 -6.05
C TRP A 133 -0.39 19.69 -6.50
N LEU A 134 0.01 18.57 -5.90
CA LEU A 134 1.18 17.80 -6.28
C LEU A 134 0.73 16.51 -6.97
N PHE A 135 1.38 16.20 -8.06
CA PHE A 135 1.07 15.00 -8.86
C PHE A 135 2.30 14.11 -8.93
N GLY A 136 2.08 12.82 -8.78
CA GLY A 136 3.13 11.82 -8.87
C GLY A 136 2.65 10.47 -8.34
N ARG A 137 3.32 9.40 -8.72
CA ARG A 137 3.05 8.06 -8.21
C ARG A 137 3.42 7.98 -6.73
N GLY A 138 2.50 7.54 -5.89
CA GLY A 138 2.70 7.43 -4.45
C GLY A 138 2.57 8.75 -3.68
N VAL A 139 2.28 9.91 -4.32
CA VAL A 139 2.08 11.17 -3.60
C VAL A 139 0.95 11.04 -2.59
N ASN A 140 -0.16 10.44 -2.99
CA ASN A 140 -1.32 10.22 -2.14
C ASN A 140 -1.25 8.85 -1.45
N ASP A 141 -0.99 7.81 -2.19
CA ASP A 141 -0.95 6.42 -1.78
C ASP A 141 0.48 5.87 -1.93
N MET A 142 1.29 5.72 -0.79
CA MET A 142 1.01 6.53 0.41
C MET A 142 2.29 7.23 0.92
N LYS A 143 3.24 7.57 0.02
CA LYS A 143 4.50 8.23 0.42
C LYS A 143 4.28 9.60 1.05
N GLY A 144 3.16 10.28 0.73
CA GLY A 144 2.74 11.50 1.42
C GLY A 144 2.46 11.25 2.90
N GLY A 145 1.76 10.17 3.22
CA GLY A 145 1.53 9.73 4.59
C GLY A 145 2.82 9.39 5.33
N LEU A 146 3.73 8.65 4.68
CA LEU A 146 5.06 8.37 5.23
C LEU A 146 5.87 9.65 5.51
N ALA A 147 5.83 10.63 4.61
CA ALA A 147 6.51 11.91 4.79
C ALA A 147 5.97 12.67 6.01
N ILE A 148 4.65 12.63 6.24
CA ILE A 148 4.01 13.18 7.44
C ILE A 148 4.50 12.44 8.69
N ALA A 149 4.49 11.10 8.68
CA ALA A 149 4.97 10.28 9.80
C ALA A 149 6.41 10.59 10.16
N MET A 150 7.32 10.62 9.17
CA MET A 150 8.75 10.93 9.37
C MET A 150 8.95 12.33 9.95
N ALA A 151 8.18 13.33 9.50
CA ALA A 151 8.23 14.68 10.03
C ALA A 151 7.71 14.78 11.47
N LEU A 152 6.66 14.00 11.79
CA LEU A 152 6.14 13.88 13.16
C LEU A 152 7.16 13.21 14.08
N MET A 153 7.87 12.18 13.62
CA MET A 153 8.95 11.53 14.36
C MET A 153 10.05 12.53 14.70
N ASP A 154 10.50 13.34 13.73
CA ASP A 154 11.51 14.34 14.01
C ASP A 154 11.01 15.43 14.99
N TRP A 155 9.79 15.91 14.80
CA TRP A 155 9.21 16.90 15.70
C TRP A 155 9.04 16.37 17.12
N TYR A 156 8.47 15.17 17.28
CA TYR A 156 8.29 14.57 18.60
C TYR A 156 9.60 14.17 19.25
N GLY A 157 10.56 13.67 18.45
CA GLY A 157 11.90 13.35 18.93
C GLY A 157 12.64 14.57 19.51
N ARG A 158 12.53 15.73 18.86
CA ARG A 158 13.09 17.00 19.40
C ARG A 158 12.40 17.39 20.70
N LEU A 159 11.08 17.30 20.76
CA LEU A 159 10.31 17.55 21.97
C LEU A 159 10.74 16.65 23.13
N MET A 160 11.00 15.36 22.84
CA MET A 160 11.44 14.40 23.85
C MET A 160 12.88 14.61 24.32
N LEU A 161 13.77 15.15 23.48
CA LEU A 161 15.10 15.56 23.92
C LEU A 161 15.04 16.73 24.91
N GLU A 162 14.12 17.65 24.73
CA GLU A 162 13.91 18.79 25.63
C GLU A 162 13.11 18.40 26.90
N HIS A 163 12.19 17.45 26.77
CA HIS A 163 11.24 17.05 27.81
C HIS A 163 11.15 15.53 27.97
N PRO A 164 12.23 14.85 28.41
CA PRO A 164 12.29 13.37 28.47
C PRO A 164 11.31 12.73 29.46
N GLN A 165 10.68 13.53 30.30
CA GLN A 165 9.66 13.06 31.25
C GLN A 165 8.25 12.95 30.67
N LEU A 166 8.01 13.40 29.44
CA LEU A 166 6.70 13.30 28.81
C LEU A 166 6.24 11.82 28.72
N PRO A 167 4.96 11.54 28.95
CA PRO A 167 4.44 10.18 28.85
C PRO A 167 4.27 9.75 27.38
N GLY A 168 4.13 8.44 27.22
CA GLY A 168 3.85 7.84 25.92
C GLY A 168 5.08 7.64 25.03
N CYS A 169 4.93 6.70 24.13
CA CYS A 169 5.94 6.36 23.11
C CYS A 169 5.34 6.56 21.73
N LEU A 170 6.21 6.84 20.76
CA LEU A 170 5.85 6.89 19.35
C LEU A 170 6.74 5.90 18.60
N LEU A 171 6.12 4.91 17.96
CA LEU A 171 6.79 3.93 17.12
C LEU A 171 6.41 4.19 15.66
N PHE A 172 7.39 4.34 14.80
CA PHE A 172 7.19 4.38 13.36
C PHE A 172 7.73 3.11 12.72
N ALA A 173 7.01 2.56 11.74
CA ALA A 173 7.49 1.46 10.91
C ALA A 173 6.93 1.61 9.50
N ALA A 174 7.80 1.60 8.49
CA ALA A 174 7.40 1.62 7.09
C ALA A 174 7.56 0.23 6.49
N VAL A 175 6.54 -0.26 5.78
CA VAL A 175 6.46 -1.63 5.30
C VAL A 175 6.54 -1.74 3.78
N ALA A 176 6.90 -2.91 3.28
CA ALA A 176 6.99 -3.27 1.87
C ALA A 176 5.71 -3.98 1.41
N ASP A 177 5.49 -4.01 0.09
CA ASP A 177 4.62 -4.97 -0.58
C ASP A 177 3.13 -4.88 -0.18
N GLU A 178 2.68 -3.70 0.22
CA GLU A 178 1.26 -3.52 0.57
C GLU A 178 0.38 -3.72 -0.64
N GLU A 179 0.76 -3.14 -1.78
CA GLU A 179 0.05 -3.14 -3.06
C GLU A 179 -0.03 -4.54 -3.73
N ALA A 180 0.60 -5.56 -3.14
CA ALA A 180 0.57 -6.93 -3.64
C ALA A 180 0.14 -7.94 -2.58
N TYR A 181 1.07 -8.43 -1.74
CA TYR A 181 0.81 -9.52 -0.80
C TYR A 181 0.98 -9.12 0.68
N SER A 182 1.26 -7.87 0.97
CA SER A 182 1.49 -7.33 2.32
C SER A 182 2.60 -8.10 3.08
N ALA A 183 3.63 -8.52 2.36
CA ALA A 183 4.73 -9.29 2.96
C ALA A 183 5.44 -8.50 4.06
N GLY A 184 5.55 -7.17 3.90
CA GLY A 184 6.16 -6.28 4.87
C GLY A 184 5.45 -6.29 6.21
N MET A 185 4.16 -6.00 6.24
CA MET A 185 3.39 -5.96 7.50
C MET A 185 3.36 -7.35 8.17
N ARG A 186 3.06 -8.40 7.42
CA ARG A 186 3.03 -9.78 7.96
C ARG A 186 4.39 -10.21 8.49
N GLY A 187 5.46 -9.88 7.76
CA GLY A 187 6.84 -10.21 8.15
C GLY A 187 7.36 -9.40 9.34
N SER A 188 6.74 -8.25 9.64
CA SER A 188 7.15 -7.34 10.73
C SER A 188 6.51 -7.65 12.08
N ILE A 189 5.58 -8.60 12.18
CA ILE A 189 4.96 -9.00 13.45
C ILE A 189 6.01 -9.34 14.52
N PRO A 190 7.10 -10.10 14.21
CA PRO A 190 8.14 -10.38 15.21
C PRO A 190 8.90 -9.13 15.67
N LEU A 191 9.07 -8.10 14.81
CA LEU A 191 9.65 -6.82 15.20
C LEU A 191 8.77 -6.15 16.27
N PHE A 192 7.48 -5.99 16.00
CA PHE A 192 6.55 -5.36 16.95
C PHE A 192 6.50 -6.14 18.27
N THR A 193 6.47 -7.46 18.22
CA THR A 193 6.48 -8.30 19.41
C THR A 193 7.79 -8.15 20.20
N GLY A 194 8.92 -8.11 19.51
CA GLY A 194 10.24 -7.90 20.11
C GLY A 194 10.37 -6.56 20.83
N LEU A 195 9.99 -5.46 20.14
CA LEU A 195 10.02 -4.11 20.71
C LEU A 195 9.08 -3.99 21.92
N LEU A 196 7.88 -4.58 21.84
CA LEU A 196 6.94 -4.61 22.95
C LEU A 196 7.56 -5.24 24.20
N GLN A 197 8.24 -6.38 24.06
CA GLN A 197 8.86 -7.09 25.15
C GLN A 197 10.12 -6.38 25.68
N GLU A 198 11.00 -5.93 24.78
CA GLU A 198 12.29 -5.31 25.13
C GLU A 198 12.12 -3.98 25.87
N TYR A 199 11.19 -3.15 25.41
CA TYR A 199 10.99 -1.78 25.94
C TYR A 199 9.78 -1.65 26.86
N GLY A 200 9.04 -2.74 27.12
CA GLY A 200 7.84 -2.74 27.97
C GLY A 200 6.73 -1.86 27.38
N LEU A 201 6.51 -1.98 26.06
CA LEU A 201 5.52 -1.17 25.36
C LEU A 201 4.10 -1.71 25.58
N GLU A 202 3.12 -0.81 25.47
CA GLU A 202 1.68 -1.09 25.44
C GLU A 202 1.10 -0.40 24.20
N TYR A 203 0.80 -1.16 23.15
CA TYR A 203 0.26 -0.63 21.92
C TYR A 203 -1.19 -0.17 22.12
N ALA A 204 -1.41 1.15 22.12
CA ALA A 204 -2.70 1.76 22.34
C ALA A 204 -3.53 1.89 21.07
N CYS A 205 -2.87 2.26 19.97
CA CYS A 205 -3.47 2.31 18.62
C CYS A 205 -2.38 2.26 17.57
N LEU A 206 -2.80 1.90 16.36
CA LEU A 206 -2.02 2.01 15.14
C LEU A 206 -2.73 3.01 14.24
N LEU A 207 -1.98 3.97 13.72
CA LEU A 207 -2.44 4.95 12.74
C LEU A 207 -1.77 4.62 11.42
N ASP A 208 -2.57 4.18 10.47
CA ASP A 208 -2.18 4.02 9.08
C ASP A 208 -2.50 5.31 8.34
N LEU A 209 -1.49 5.92 7.75
CA LEU A 209 -1.60 7.25 7.15
C LEU A 209 -1.97 7.20 5.67
N GLU A 210 -2.79 6.21 5.33
CA GLU A 210 -3.41 6.05 4.03
C GLU A 210 -4.30 7.24 3.63
N PRO A 211 -4.50 7.47 2.34
CA PRO A 211 -5.39 8.52 1.89
C PRO A 211 -6.83 8.25 2.35
N SER A 212 -7.48 9.29 2.85
CA SER A 212 -8.91 9.25 3.11
C SER A 212 -9.67 9.94 1.99
N PHE A 213 -10.80 9.38 1.59
CA PHE A 213 -11.68 10.03 0.63
C PHE A 213 -12.47 11.14 1.32
N ASN A 214 -12.57 12.29 0.65
CA ASN A 214 -13.34 13.41 1.14
C ASN A 214 -14.77 13.32 0.56
N GLU A 215 -15.64 12.60 1.25
CA GLU A 215 -17.04 12.51 0.87
C GLU A 215 -17.81 13.70 1.43
N GLU A 216 -18.64 14.34 0.62
CA GLU A 216 -19.46 15.49 0.99
C GLU A 216 -18.67 16.69 1.59
N GLY A 217 -17.38 16.83 1.24
CA GLY A 217 -16.54 17.91 1.77
C GLY A 217 -16.10 17.72 3.22
N LYS A 218 -16.21 16.50 3.78
CA LYS A 218 -15.77 16.16 5.13
C LYS A 218 -14.59 15.23 5.10
N GLN A 219 -13.54 15.58 5.83
CA GLN A 219 -12.43 14.67 6.07
C GLN A 219 -12.90 13.51 6.96
N GLN A 220 -12.60 12.29 6.52
CA GLN A 220 -12.98 11.07 7.23
C GLN A 220 -11.80 10.48 7.98
N VAL A 221 -12.09 9.84 9.09
CA VAL A 221 -11.17 9.00 9.85
C VAL A 221 -11.80 7.63 9.98
N TYR A 222 -11.16 6.63 9.38
CA TYR A 222 -11.59 5.24 9.47
C TYR A 222 -11.11 4.65 10.80
N ILE A 223 -12.00 4.03 11.56
CA ILE A 223 -11.69 3.45 12.87
C ILE A 223 -11.56 1.92 12.84
N GLY A 224 -11.58 1.34 11.65
CA GLY A 224 -11.41 -0.08 11.41
C GLY A 224 -11.17 -0.35 9.92
N SER A 225 -10.93 -1.59 9.60
CA SER A 225 -10.80 -2.07 8.23
C SER A 225 -11.52 -3.41 8.07
N VAL A 226 -11.90 -3.73 6.84
CA VAL A 226 -12.45 -5.04 6.50
C VAL A 226 -11.34 -6.05 6.26
N GLY A 227 -11.62 -7.31 6.57
CA GLY A 227 -10.74 -8.42 6.18
C GLY A 227 -10.82 -8.67 4.68
N LYS A 228 -9.73 -9.16 4.09
CA LYS A 228 -9.68 -9.55 2.68
C LYS A 228 -9.28 -11.02 2.57
N THR A 229 -10.08 -11.79 1.87
CA THR A 229 -9.73 -13.16 1.47
C THR A 229 -9.71 -13.28 -0.05
N MET A 230 -8.87 -14.17 -0.55
CA MET A 230 -8.76 -14.43 -1.99
C MET A 230 -9.01 -15.92 -2.27
N PRO A 231 -10.28 -16.36 -2.29
CA PRO A 231 -10.62 -17.73 -2.64
C PRO A 231 -10.11 -18.09 -4.04
N ALA A 232 -9.36 -19.17 -4.14
CA ALA A 232 -8.95 -19.75 -5.40
C ALA A 232 -9.79 -21.00 -5.69
N VAL A 233 -10.30 -21.08 -6.90
CA VAL A 233 -11.17 -22.18 -7.35
C VAL A 233 -10.44 -22.97 -8.43
N LEU A 234 -10.31 -24.28 -8.23
CA LEU A 234 -9.82 -25.22 -9.23
C LEU A 234 -10.94 -26.17 -9.61
N VAL A 235 -11.26 -26.18 -10.89
CA VAL A 235 -12.25 -27.11 -11.46
C VAL A 235 -11.54 -28.18 -12.27
N GLN A 236 -11.86 -29.43 -12.02
CA GLN A 236 -11.44 -30.56 -12.84
C GLN A 236 -12.66 -31.15 -13.58
N GLY A 237 -12.60 -31.12 -14.90
CA GLY A 237 -13.60 -31.69 -15.78
C GLY A 237 -13.17 -33.05 -16.34
N ALA A 238 -13.63 -33.35 -17.55
CA ALA A 238 -13.28 -34.56 -18.28
C ALA A 238 -12.83 -34.19 -19.70
N LYS A 239 -11.63 -34.69 -20.09
CA LYS A 239 -11.04 -34.41 -21.41
C LYS A 239 -11.80 -35.18 -22.50
N ALA A 240 -12.11 -34.50 -23.61
CA ALA A 240 -12.60 -35.09 -24.82
C ALA A 240 -12.08 -34.28 -26.03
N HIS A 241 -12.00 -34.91 -27.20
CA HIS A 241 -11.77 -34.17 -28.43
C HIS A 241 -12.95 -33.24 -28.73
N VAL A 242 -12.73 -32.05 -29.28
CA VAL A 242 -13.79 -31.05 -29.50
C VAL A 242 -14.94 -31.56 -30.37
N VAL A 243 -14.64 -32.43 -31.32
CA VAL A 243 -15.69 -33.11 -32.15
C VAL A 243 -16.64 -34.00 -31.32
N ASN A 244 -16.15 -34.50 -30.18
CA ASN A 244 -16.88 -35.32 -29.24
C ASN A 244 -17.11 -34.58 -27.91
N CYS A 245 -17.37 -33.30 -27.96
CA CYS A 245 -17.43 -32.44 -26.78
C CYS A 245 -18.45 -32.88 -25.73
N PHE A 246 -19.56 -33.54 -26.17
CA PHE A 246 -20.57 -34.09 -25.26
C PHE A 246 -20.09 -35.32 -24.46
N HIS A 247 -18.95 -35.93 -24.81
CA HIS A 247 -18.34 -37.02 -24.05
C HIS A 247 -17.36 -36.50 -22.98
N GLY A 248 -17.15 -35.19 -22.91
CA GLY A 248 -16.32 -34.53 -21.94
C GLY A 248 -17.09 -33.61 -21.00
N LEU A 249 -16.38 -33.03 -20.05
CA LEU A 249 -16.88 -31.96 -19.21
C LEU A 249 -15.90 -30.80 -19.27
N ASN A 250 -16.32 -29.68 -19.83
CA ASN A 250 -15.49 -28.49 -19.95
C ASN A 250 -15.32 -27.80 -18.59
N ALA A 251 -14.10 -27.86 -18.02
CA ALA A 251 -13.80 -27.24 -16.75
C ALA A 251 -14.01 -25.70 -16.77
N VAL A 252 -13.75 -25.05 -17.91
CA VAL A 252 -13.98 -23.61 -18.06
C VAL A 252 -15.47 -23.29 -18.00
N GLY A 253 -16.34 -24.13 -18.60
CA GLY A 253 -17.78 -23.93 -18.55
C GLY A 253 -18.33 -24.00 -17.11
N VAL A 254 -17.84 -24.95 -16.31
CA VAL A 254 -18.23 -25.06 -14.89
C VAL A 254 -17.74 -23.85 -14.11
N LEU A 255 -16.50 -23.43 -14.32
CA LEU A 255 -15.93 -22.25 -13.65
C LEU A 255 -16.67 -20.95 -14.06
N ALA A 256 -17.06 -20.84 -15.33
CA ALA A 256 -17.84 -19.72 -15.83
C ALA A 256 -19.24 -19.64 -15.19
N GLU A 257 -19.89 -20.78 -14.95
CA GLU A 257 -21.16 -20.83 -14.23
C GLU A 257 -21.00 -20.36 -12.77
N MET A 258 -19.90 -20.73 -12.10
CA MET A 258 -19.60 -20.22 -10.76
C MET A 258 -19.39 -18.69 -10.79
N PHE A 259 -18.60 -18.20 -11.75
CA PHE A 259 -18.39 -16.77 -11.96
C PHE A 259 -19.74 -16.04 -12.10
N MET A 260 -20.61 -16.49 -13.02
CA MET A 260 -21.92 -15.86 -13.27
C MET A 260 -22.84 -15.82 -12.06
N ARG A 261 -22.64 -16.72 -11.09
CA ARG A 261 -23.45 -16.79 -9.86
C ARG A 261 -22.87 -16.03 -8.69
N THR A 262 -21.58 -15.68 -8.73
CA THR A 262 -20.90 -15.09 -7.57
C THR A 262 -20.33 -13.70 -7.86
N GLU A 263 -20.10 -13.36 -9.14
CA GLU A 263 -19.60 -12.03 -9.51
C GLU A 263 -20.60 -10.95 -9.14
N LEU A 264 -20.16 -10.01 -8.31
CA LEU A 264 -20.96 -8.89 -7.79
C LEU A 264 -22.30 -9.32 -7.17
N ALA A 265 -22.39 -10.54 -6.64
CA ALA A 265 -23.60 -11.10 -6.06
C ALA A 265 -23.80 -10.64 -4.61
N PRO A 266 -24.83 -9.81 -4.32
CA PRO A 266 -24.99 -9.20 -3.00
C PRO A 266 -25.23 -10.20 -1.86
N GLU A 267 -25.74 -11.39 -2.18
CA GLU A 267 -25.98 -12.46 -1.21
C GLU A 267 -24.70 -13.01 -0.55
N PHE A 268 -23.53 -12.71 -1.13
CA PHE A 268 -22.22 -13.06 -0.57
C PHE A 268 -21.53 -11.87 0.09
N SER A 269 -22.20 -10.71 0.20
CA SER A 269 -21.69 -9.56 0.94
C SER A 269 -21.98 -9.72 2.42
N GLU A 270 -20.98 -9.49 3.25
CA GLU A 270 -21.18 -9.35 4.69
C GLU A 270 -21.65 -7.93 5.04
N GLN A 271 -22.32 -7.81 6.17
CA GLN A 271 -22.78 -6.52 6.69
C GLN A 271 -22.49 -6.43 8.18
N TYR A 272 -21.90 -5.32 8.60
CA TYR A 272 -21.64 -5.04 10.01
C TYR A 272 -22.19 -3.65 10.39
N GLU A 273 -22.99 -3.59 11.44
CA GLU A 273 -23.60 -2.33 11.96
C GLU A 273 -24.32 -1.48 10.90
N GLY A 274 -24.83 -2.11 9.85
CA GLY A 274 -25.54 -1.43 8.76
C GLY A 274 -24.64 -1.07 7.56
N GLU A 275 -23.35 -1.25 7.65
CA GLU A 275 -22.39 -1.04 6.55
C GLU A 275 -22.16 -2.36 5.78
N PRO A 276 -22.49 -2.42 4.49
CA PRO A 276 -22.23 -3.61 3.66
C PRO A 276 -20.80 -3.62 3.15
N CYS A 277 -20.15 -4.78 3.15
CA CYS A 277 -18.96 -5.00 2.35
C CYS A 277 -19.30 -5.04 0.86
N PRO A 278 -18.39 -4.65 -0.03
CA PRO A 278 -18.52 -4.92 -1.46
C PRO A 278 -18.70 -6.42 -1.71
N PRO A 279 -19.53 -6.80 -2.72
CA PRO A 279 -19.70 -8.19 -3.08
C PRO A 279 -18.43 -8.79 -3.69
N PRO A 280 -18.32 -10.13 -3.79
CA PRO A 280 -17.19 -10.79 -4.41
C PRO A 280 -16.89 -10.27 -5.81
N THR A 281 -15.62 -10.11 -6.12
CA THR A 281 -15.15 -9.68 -7.45
C THR A 281 -14.07 -10.62 -7.96
N TRP A 282 -14.29 -11.21 -9.14
CA TRP A 282 -13.34 -12.11 -9.76
C TRP A 282 -12.24 -11.34 -10.48
N PHE A 283 -10.99 -11.74 -10.25
CA PHE A 283 -9.81 -11.14 -10.89
C PHE A 283 -9.25 -11.99 -12.02
N ASN A 284 -9.48 -13.29 -11.99
CA ASN A 284 -8.95 -14.18 -13.01
C ASN A 284 -9.86 -15.40 -13.21
N LEU A 285 -9.99 -15.82 -14.47
CA LEU A 285 -10.69 -17.03 -14.86
C LEU A 285 -10.07 -17.55 -16.17
N ARG A 286 -9.43 -18.73 -16.13
CA ARG A 286 -8.82 -19.31 -17.32
C ARG A 286 -8.68 -20.82 -17.26
N ASP A 287 -8.46 -21.45 -18.44
CA ASP A 287 -8.02 -22.83 -18.47
C ASP A 287 -6.58 -22.99 -17.94
N ARG A 288 -6.18 -24.23 -17.70
CA ARG A 288 -4.84 -24.59 -17.22
C ARG A 288 -4.08 -25.45 -18.26
N LYS A 289 -4.37 -25.26 -19.54
CA LYS A 289 -3.57 -25.85 -20.61
C LYS A 289 -2.21 -25.15 -20.71
N GLU A 290 -1.17 -25.90 -20.98
CA GLU A 290 0.18 -25.35 -21.25
C GLU A 290 0.30 -24.80 -22.67
N GLY A 291 -0.56 -25.31 -23.59
CA GLY A 291 -0.59 -24.88 -24.97
C GLY A 291 -1.92 -25.23 -25.65
N TYR A 292 -2.09 -24.78 -26.89
CA TYR A 292 -3.29 -25.07 -27.66
C TYR A 292 -3.33 -26.55 -28.08
N ASP A 293 -4.44 -27.20 -27.83
CA ASP A 293 -4.84 -28.47 -28.45
C ASP A 293 -6.36 -28.46 -28.72
N VAL A 294 -6.82 -29.37 -29.58
CA VAL A 294 -8.23 -29.51 -29.99
C VAL A 294 -9.10 -30.25 -28.97
N SER A 295 -8.74 -30.25 -27.70
CA SER A 295 -9.50 -30.91 -26.65
C SER A 295 -10.25 -29.94 -25.75
N VAL A 296 -11.33 -30.43 -25.19
CA VAL A 296 -12.06 -29.75 -24.10
C VAL A 296 -11.13 -29.58 -22.91
N PRO A 297 -11.04 -28.38 -22.30
CA PRO A 297 -10.20 -28.13 -21.14
C PRO A 297 -10.50 -29.07 -19.97
N LEU A 298 -9.46 -29.84 -19.55
CA LEU A 298 -9.56 -30.74 -18.40
C LEU A 298 -9.59 -29.99 -17.08
N ARG A 299 -8.85 -28.88 -16.98
CA ARG A 299 -8.75 -28.08 -15.77
C ARG A 299 -8.91 -26.60 -16.06
N ALA A 300 -9.57 -25.91 -15.17
CA ALA A 300 -9.67 -24.46 -15.15
C ALA A 300 -9.46 -23.94 -13.73
N ALA A 301 -8.93 -22.76 -13.59
CA ALA A 301 -8.78 -22.12 -12.30
C ALA A 301 -9.07 -20.62 -12.40
N GLY A 302 -9.49 -20.07 -11.30
CA GLY A 302 -9.71 -18.64 -11.12
C GLY A 302 -9.61 -18.26 -9.66
N TYR A 303 -9.61 -16.97 -9.39
CA TYR A 303 -9.66 -16.44 -8.04
C TYR A 303 -10.44 -15.14 -7.99
N MET A 304 -10.99 -14.83 -6.83
CA MET A 304 -11.77 -13.63 -6.57
C MET A 304 -11.29 -12.96 -5.28
N SER A 305 -11.63 -11.69 -5.12
CA SER A 305 -11.54 -10.99 -3.84
C SER A 305 -12.87 -11.08 -3.12
N MET A 306 -12.84 -11.36 -1.83
CA MET A 306 -13.98 -11.26 -0.91
C MET A 306 -13.56 -10.41 0.28
N LEU A 307 -14.33 -9.39 0.56
CA LEU A 307 -14.18 -8.55 1.74
C LEU A 307 -15.18 -8.97 2.80
N GLY A 308 -14.79 -8.94 4.08
CA GLY A 308 -15.63 -9.35 5.20
C GLY A 308 -15.18 -8.71 6.52
N PHE A 309 -16.05 -8.77 7.52
CA PHE A 309 -15.77 -8.24 8.87
C PHE A 309 -15.19 -9.30 9.80
#